data_dd73d13bb898c38881f50501f702cbb7
#
_entry.id   dd73d13bb898c38881f50501f702cbb7
#
_cell.length_a   1.000
_cell.length_b   1.000
_cell.length_c   1.000
_cell.angle_alpha   90.00
_cell.angle_beta   90.00
_cell.angle_gamma   90.00
#
_symmetry.space_group_name_H-M   'P 1'
#
loop_
_entity.id
_entity.type
_entity.pdbx_description
1 polymer ?
#
loop_
_entity_poly.entity_id
_entity_poly.type
_entity_poly.pdbx_seq_one_letter_code
_entity_poly.pdbx_strand_id
1 'polypeptide(L)'
;MAIYRNILVAIDLHPACDEVILKRAQELARENHATLSIVHAVEHINAYGVAQAYPAVIDLEGEMRLEAEKQLSELAKRFTIPKSQQHIEVGSPKVVILDKMKQLKIDLIVIGSHGRHGIGILFGSTASAVIHHLSCDALVVKISDPKD
;
A
#
# COMPACT_ATOMS: atom_id res chain seq x y z
N MET A 1 -24.81 -1.99 -10.80
CA MET A 1 -24.67 -3.28 -10.08
C MET A 1 -23.30 -3.35 -9.44
N ALA A 2 -23.24 -3.67 -8.17
CA ALA A 2 -21.98 -3.74 -7.47
C ALA A 2 -21.22 -5.02 -7.85
N ILE A 3 -20.00 -4.85 -8.35
CA ILE A 3 -19.11 -5.96 -8.70
C ILE A 3 -18.15 -6.24 -7.56
N TYR A 4 -17.68 -5.19 -6.90
CA TYR A 4 -16.70 -5.30 -5.82
C TYR A 4 -17.31 -4.89 -4.48
N ARG A 5 -16.94 -5.61 -3.42
CA ARG A 5 -17.36 -5.32 -2.04
C ARG A 5 -16.23 -4.80 -1.18
N ASN A 6 -15.03 -5.31 -1.40
CA ASN A 6 -13.86 -4.96 -0.59
C ASN A 6 -12.69 -4.62 -1.49
N ILE A 7 -12.31 -3.35 -1.48
CA ILE A 7 -11.21 -2.84 -2.30
C ILE A 7 -10.04 -2.50 -1.40
N LEU A 8 -8.85 -2.96 -1.75
CA LEU A 8 -7.62 -2.64 -1.04
C LEU A 8 -6.69 -1.83 -1.92
N VAL A 9 -6.14 -0.76 -1.36
CA VAL A 9 -5.13 0.05 -2.05
C VAL A 9 -3.79 -0.13 -1.37
N ALA A 10 -2.77 -0.50 -2.13
CA ALA A 10 -1.40 -0.54 -1.64
C ALA A 10 -0.81 0.87 -1.70
N ILE A 11 -0.41 1.39 -0.55
CA ILE A 11 0.11 2.75 -0.38
C ILE A 11 1.61 2.71 -0.17
N ASP A 12 2.35 3.53 -0.91
CA ASP A 12 3.80 3.58 -0.85
C ASP A 12 4.32 4.80 -0.08
N LEU A 13 3.43 5.62 0.45
CA LEU A 13 3.71 6.88 1.15
C LEU A 13 4.47 7.88 0.28
N HIS A 14 4.17 7.88 -1.00
CA HIS A 14 4.62 8.88 -1.94
C HIS A 14 3.39 9.72 -2.34
N PRO A 15 3.18 10.89 -1.72
CA PRO A 15 1.91 11.61 -1.82
C PRO A 15 1.40 11.85 -3.23
N ALA A 16 2.28 12.22 -4.15
CA ALA A 16 1.88 12.50 -5.53
C ALA A 16 1.29 11.26 -6.22
N CYS A 17 1.88 10.09 -5.99
CA CYS A 17 1.41 8.84 -6.57
C CYS A 17 0.19 8.33 -5.83
N ASP A 18 0.22 8.37 -4.50
CA ASP A 18 -0.86 7.85 -3.67
C ASP A 18 -2.18 8.57 -3.92
N GLU A 19 -2.15 9.88 -4.13
CA GLU A 19 -3.36 10.63 -4.42
C GLU A 19 -4.04 10.18 -5.70
N VAL A 20 -3.28 9.96 -6.75
CA VAL A 20 -3.81 9.51 -8.03
C VAL A 20 -4.47 8.14 -7.88
N ILE A 21 -3.79 7.24 -7.19
CA ILE A 21 -4.26 5.88 -6.96
C ILE A 21 -5.53 5.89 -6.11
N LEU A 22 -5.52 6.65 -5.02
CA LEU A 22 -6.65 6.73 -4.09
C LEU A 22 -7.88 7.38 -4.71
N LYS A 23 -7.71 8.39 -5.54
CA LYS A 23 -8.84 9.00 -6.24
C LYS A 23 -9.55 7.98 -7.11
N ARG A 24 -8.79 7.19 -7.86
CA ARG A 24 -9.35 6.16 -8.71
C ARG A 24 -10.06 5.08 -7.89
N ALA A 25 -9.41 4.63 -6.83
CA ALA A 25 -9.98 3.61 -5.95
C ALA A 25 -11.25 4.10 -5.25
N GLN A 26 -11.27 5.36 -4.82
CA GLN A 26 -12.42 5.94 -4.16
C GLN A 26 -13.62 6.05 -5.10
N GLU A 27 -13.39 6.43 -6.35
CA GLU A 27 -14.46 6.45 -7.36
C GLU A 27 -15.07 5.07 -7.53
N LEU A 28 -14.23 4.04 -7.65
CA LEU A 28 -14.69 2.66 -7.76
C LEU A 28 -15.44 2.20 -6.52
N ALA A 29 -14.95 2.56 -5.35
CA ALA A 29 -15.60 2.21 -4.10
C ALA A 29 -17.00 2.83 -4.01
N ARG A 30 -17.15 4.08 -4.42
CA ARG A 30 -18.46 4.74 -4.45
C ARG A 30 -19.41 4.07 -5.41
N GLU A 31 -18.96 3.81 -6.63
CA GLU A 31 -19.80 3.17 -7.67
C GLU A 31 -20.25 1.78 -7.26
N ASN A 32 -19.42 1.05 -6.51
CA ASN A 32 -19.72 -0.30 -6.09
C ASN A 32 -20.29 -0.40 -4.67
N HIS A 33 -20.38 0.71 -3.94
CA HIS A 33 -20.73 0.73 -2.52
C HIS A 33 -19.80 -0.19 -1.72
N ALA A 34 -18.52 -0.18 -2.09
CA ALA A 34 -17.51 -1.07 -1.52
C ALA A 34 -16.83 -0.43 -0.31
N THR A 35 -16.31 -1.28 0.56
CA THR A 35 -15.42 -0.85 1.63
C THR A 35 -14.03 -0.63 1.04
N LEU A 36 -13.46 0.55 1.27
CA LEU A 36 -12.13 0.91 0.80
C LEU A 36 -11.14 0.84 1.96
N SER A 37 -10.15 -0.01 1.85
CA SER A 37 -9.08 -0.14 2.84
C SER A 37 -7.74 0.21 2.21
N ILE A 38 -6.82 0.69 3.04
CA ILE A 38 -5.46 1.02 2.59
C ILE A 38 -4.46 0.24 3.42
N VAL A 39 -3.35 -0.15 2.80
CA VAL A 39 -2.27 -0.88 3.46
C VAL A 39 -0.93 -0.30 3.06
N HIS A 40 -0.04 -0.18 4.03
CA HIS A 40 1.36 0.16 3.81
C HIS A 40 2.24 -0.83 4.56
N ALA A 41 3.30 -1.30 3.92
CA ALA A 41 4.28 -2.19 4.52
C ALA A 41 5.53 -1.41 4.90
N VAL A 42 5.91 -1.49 6.17
CA VAL A 42 7.17 -0.95 6.65
C VAL A 42 8.19 -2.07 6.54
N GLU A 43 9.18 -1.90 5.67
CA GLU A 43 10.19 -2.92 5.48
C GLU A 43 11.09 -3.04 6.71
N HIS A 44 11.48 -4.28 7.02
CA HIS A 44 12.47 -4.51 8.07
C HIS A 44 13.80 -3.87 7.69
N ILE A 45 14.46 -3.28 8.67
CA ILE A 45 15.83 -2.84 8.49
C ILE A 45 16.68 -4.10 8.43
N ASN A 46 17.12 -4.45 7.23
CA ASN A 46 17.95 -5.63 7.02
C ASN A 46 19.39 -5.30 7.41
N ALA A 47 19.68 -5.41 8.68
CA ALA A 47 20.99 -5.08 9.23
C ALA A 47 21.61 -6.33 9.84
N TYR A 48 21.99 -7.28 9.00
CA TYR A 48 22.67 -8.49 9.44
C TYR A 48 23.89 -8.14 10.30
N GLY A 49 23.86 -8.54 11.56
CA GLY A 49 24.90 -8.25 12.53
C GLY A 49 24.81 -6.87 13.15
N VAL A 50 24.23 -5.89 12.46
CA VAL A 50 24.12 -4.52 12.99
C VAL A 50 23.03 -4.43 14.05
N ALA A 51 21.89 -5.08 13.83
CA ALA A 51 20.80 -5.08 14.81
C ALA A 51 21.20 -5.76 16.12
N GLN A 52 22.10 -6.74 16.07
CA GLN A 52 22.62 -7.41 17.26
C GLN A 52 23.69 -6.60 17.96
N ALA A 53 24.45 -5.82 17.20
CA ALA A 53 25.55 -5.02 17.74
C ALA A 53 25.09 -3.64 18.24
N TYR A 54 23.98 -3.11 17.66
CA TYR A 54 23.49 -1.77 17.96
C TYR A 54 22.00 -1.78 18.26
N PRO A 55 21.60 -1.82 19.53
CA PRO A 55 20.17 -1.78 19.90
C PRO A 55 19.39 -0.60 19.30
N ALA A 56 20.08 0.51 19.01
CA ALA A 56 19.45 1.69 18.40
C ALA A 56 18.79 1.41 17.04
N VAL A 57 19.21 0.36 16.33
CA VAL A 57 18.60 -0.02 15.06
C VAL A 57 17.17 -0.50 15.26
N ILE A 58 16.88 -1.15 16.39
CA ILE A 58 15.52 -1.61 16.74
C ILE A 58 14.62 -0.40 16.97
N ASP A 59 15.14 0.62 17.67
CA ASP A 59 14.41 1.87 17.91
C ASP A 59 14.12 2.60 16.60
N LEU A 60 15.05 2.58 15.65
CA LEU A 60 14.86 3.21 14.35
C LEU A 60 13.70 2.58 13.57
N GLU A 61 13.58 1.25 13.60
CA GLU A 61 12.46 0.56 12.95
C GLU A 61 11.13 0.96 13.58
N GLY A 62 11.09 1.06 14.91
CA GLY A 62 9.91 1.54 15.62
C GLY A 62 9.54 2.98 15.25
N GLU A 63 10.55 3.85 15.14
CA GLU A 63 10.34 5.24 14.71
C GLU A 63 9.82 5.32 13.28
N MET A 64 10.35 4.50 12.40
CA MET A 64 9.88 4.44 11.01
C MET A 64 8.42 4.02 10.93
N ARG A 65 8.02 3.06 11.77
CA ARG A 65 6.64 2.62 11.84
C ARG A 65 5.72 3.74 12.32
N LEU A 66 6.11 4.45 13.37
CA LEU A 66 5.32 5.57 13.91
C LEU A 66 5.17 6.69 12.87
N GLU A 67 6.24 7.02 12.18
CA GLU A 67 6.18 8.04 11.13
C GLU A 67 5.28 7.59 9.98
N ALA A 68 5.36 6.33 9.60
CA ALA A 68 4.50 5.77 8.56
C ALA A 68 3.02 5.81 8.97
N GLU A 69 2.73 5.47 10.22
CA GLU A 69 1.36 5.55 10.76
C GLU A 69 0.82 6.99 10.69
N LYS A 70 1.66 7.95 11.03
CA LYS A 70 1.29 9.36 10.98
C LYS A 70 0.99 9.80 9.55
N GLN A 71 1.87 9.47 8.61
CA GLN A 71 1.70 9.82 7.21
C GLN A 71 0.46 9.16 6.61
N LEU A 72 0.24 7.89 6.94
CA LEU A 72 -0.93 7.16 6.46
C LEU A 72 -2.22 7.78 7.02
N SER A 73 -2.21 8.14 8.30
CA SER A 73 -3.36 8.79 8.94
C SER A 73 -3.70 10.13 8.28
N GLU A 74 -2.69 10.93 7.96
CA GLU A 74 -2.89 12.22 7.28
C GLU A 74 -3.48 12.02 5.88
N LEU A 75 -2.97 11.06 5.14
CA LEU A 75 -3.48 10.71 3.82
C LEU A 75 -4.93 10.23 3.92
N ALA A 76 -5.22 9.36 4.88
CA ALA A 76 -6.55 8.81 5.10
C ALA A 76 -7.58 9.89 5.43
N LYS A 77 -7.19 10.90 6.19
CA LYS A 77 -8.08 12.01 6.51
C LYS A 77 -8.53 12.75 5.26
N ARG A 78 -7.63 12.96 4.33
CA ARG A 78 -7.94 13.66 3.09
C ARG A 78 -8.95 12.90 2.22
N PHE A 79 -8.99 11.58 2.35
CA PHE A 79 -9.90 10.72 1.61
C PHE A 79 -11.04 10.16 2.46
N THR A 80 -11.15 10.62 3.69
CA THR A 80 -12.20 10.20 4.62
C THR A 80 -12.24 8.69 4.83
N ILE A 81 -11.06 8.10 5.00
CA ILE A 81 -10.92 6.67 5.26
C ILE A 81 -10.82 6.46 6.78
N PRO A 82 -11.76 5.72 7.39
CA PRO A 82 -11.73 5.53 8.84
C PRO A 82 -10.55 4.66 9.29
N LYS A 83 -10.16 4.84 10.53
CA LYS A 83 -8.99 4.16 11.08
C LYS A 83 -9.07 2.63 10.99
N SER A 84 -10.27 2.07 11.11
CA SER A 84 -10.48 0.62 10.99
C SER A 84 -10.12 0.07 9.61
N GLN A 85 -10.00 0.94 8.61
CA GLN A 85 -9.64 0.59 7.24
C GLN A 85 -8.22 1.01 6.87
N GLN A 86 -7.44 1.43 7.85
CA GLN A 86 -6.04 1.80 7.69
C GLN A 86 -5.15 0.71 8.28
N HIS A 87 -4.26 0.13 7.48
CA HIS A 87 -3.43 -0.99 7.90
C HIS A 87 -1.95 -0.70 7.67
N ILE A 88 -1.15 -0.88 8.70
CA ILE A 88 0.31 -0.82 8.62
C ILE A 88 0.85 -2.10 9.26
N GLU A 89 1.73 -2.75 8.54
CA GLU A 89 2.40 -3.96 9.00
C GLU A 89 3.89 -3.84 8.69
N VAL A 90 4.71 -4.42 9.56
CA VAL A 90 6.14 -4.51 9.33
C VAL A 90 6.42 -5.83 8.60
N GLY A 91 7.10 -5.75 7.48
CA GLY A 91 7.44 -6.92 6.69
C GLY A 91 7.66 -6.61 5.22
N SER A 92 7.90 -7.64 4.44
CA SER A 92 8.02 -7.51 3.00
C SER A 92 6.70 -7.02 2.41
N PRO A 93 6.70 -5.99 1.54
CA PRO A 93 5.47 -5.48 0.93
C PRO A 93 4.63 -6.56 0.26
N LYS A 94 5.24 -7.47 -0.46
CA LYS A 94 4.56 -8.59 -1.11
C LYS A 94 3.75 -9.40 -0.09
N VAL A 95 4.40 -9.82 0.98
CA VAL A 95 3.78 -10.68 2.00
C VAL A 95 2.68 -9.92 2.73
N VAL A 96 2.95 -8.68 3.12
CA VAL A 96 1.98 -7.84 3.83
C VAL A 96 0.71 -7.65 3.00
N ILE A 97 0.87 -7.32 1.73
CA ILE A 97 -0.26 -7.07 0.82
C ILE A 97 -1.08 -8.34 0.62
N LEU A 98 -0.42 -9.47 0.32
CA LEU A 98 -1.12 -10.73 0.08
C LEU A 98 -1.84 -11.24 1.33
N ASP A 99 -1.24 -11.08 2.50
CA ASP A 99 -1.87 -11.45 3.77
C ASP A 99 -3.11 -10.60 4.04
N LYS A 100 -3.01 -9.29 3.82
CA LYS A 100 -4.17 -8.39 4.02
C LYS A 100 -5.29 -8.69 3.03
N MET A 101 -4.95 -9.04 1.80
CA MET A 101 -5.96 -9.45 0.83
C MET A 101 -6.80 -10.63 1.34
N LYS A 102 -6.14 -11.60 1.97
CA LYS A 102 -6.84 -12.76 2.54
C LYS A 102 -7.64 -12.38 3.79
N GLN A 103 -7.03 -11.65 4.70
CA GLN A 103 -7.65 -11.25 5.97
C GLN A 103 -8.92 -10.43 5.75
N LEU A 104 -8.88 -9.51 4.81
CA LEU A 104 -9.98 -8.59 4.54
C LEU A 104 -10.92 -9.08 3.44
N LYS A 105 -10.69 -10.26 2.91
CA LYS A 105 -11.49 -10.83 1.82
C LYS A 105 -11.62 -9.86 0.64
N ILE A 106 -10.48 -9.38 0.21
CA ILE A 106 -10.40 -8.37 -0.87
C ILE A 106 -10.79 -9.00 -2.21
N ASP A 107 -11.63 -8.31 -2.95
CA ASP A 107 -12.02 -8.73 -4.29
C ASP A 107 -11.47 -7.83 -5.40
N LEU A 108 -10.87 -6.69 -5.04
CA LEU A 108 -10.13 -5.84 -5.96
C LEU A 108 -8.94 -5.21 -5.25
N ILE A 109 -7.73 -5.42 -5.78
CA ILE A 109 -6.53 -4.71 -5.33
C ILE A 109 -6.21 -3.59 -6.32
N VAL A 110 -5.93 -2.39 -5.81
CA VAL A 110 -5.55 -1.25 -6.65
C VAL A 110 -4.09 -0.89 -6.33
N ILE A 111 -3.27 -0.88 -7.35
CA ILE A 111 -1.83 -0.59 -7.22
C ILE A 111 -1.42 0.43 -8.28
N GLY A 112 -0.33 1.14 -8.02
CA GLY A 112 0.23 2.08 -8.98
C GLY A 112 1.24 1.41 -9.91
N SER A 113 1.40 1.95 -11.09
CA SER A 113 2.38 1.46 -12.06
C SER A 113 3.82 1.82 -11.66
N HIS A 114 4.00 2.85 -10.83
CA HIS A 114 5.30 3.26 -10.31
C HIS A 114 5.25 3.29 -8.79
N GLY A 115 6.35 2.88 -8.16
CA GLY A 115 6.49 3.00 -6.74
C GLY A 115 7.33 4.22 -6.36
N ARG A 116 7.75 4.21 -5.09
CA ARG A 116 8.49 5.28 -4.44
C ARG A 116 9.76 5.70 -5.18
N HIS A 117 10.39 4.77 -5.88
CA HIS A 117 11.68 5.03 -6.54
C HIS A 117 11.55 5.50 -7.98
N GLY A 118 10.34 5.69 -8.47
CA GLY A 118 10.10 6.26 -9.79
C GLY A 118 10.75 5.49 -10.94
N ILE A 119 11.12 4.24 -10.72
CA ILE A 119 11.70 3.42 -11.76
C ILE A 119 10.60 3.09 -12.75
N GLY A 120 10.77 3.48 -14.00
CA GLY A 120 9.78 3.34 -15.06
C GLY A 120 9.49 1.91 -15.50
N ILE A 121 9.57 0.97 -14.59
CA ILE A 121 9.17 -0.39 -14.84
C ILE A 121 7.70 -0.48 -14.51
N LEU A 122 6.90 -0.90 -15.46
CA LEU A 122 5.45 -0.98 -15.32
C LEU A 122 5.05 -1.72 -14.05
N PHE A 123 5.84 -2.67 -13.65
CA PHE A 123 5.63 -3.40 -12.41
C PHE A 123 6.94 -3.45 -11.64
N GLY A 124 7.06 -2.67 -10.57
CA GLY A 124 8.13 -2.85 -9.61
C GLY A 124 8.07 -4.28 -9.05
N SER A 125 9.10 -4.68 -8.34
CA SER A 125 9.19 -6.05 -7.80
C SER A 125 7.97 -6.43 -6.95
N THR A 126 7.45 -5.51 -6.16
CA THR A 126 6.28 -5.75 -5.31
C THR A 126 5.02 -5.97 -6.15
N ALA A 127 4.75 -5.07 -7.10
CA ALA A 127 3.56 -5.18 -7.94
C ALA A 127 3.59 -6.47 -8.76
N SER A 128 4.73 -6.79 -9.36
CA SER A 128 4.91 -8.02 -10.12
C SER A 128 4.65 -9.26 -9.26
N ALA A 129 5.21 -9.28 -8.06
CA ALA A 129 5.03 -10.40 -7.14
C ALA A 129 3.57 -10.55 -6.70
N VAL A 130 2.89 -9.45 -6.43
CA VAL A 130 1.47 -9.47 -6.06
C VAL A 130 0.64 -10.01 -7.22
N ILE A 131 0.89 -9.54 -8.44
CA ILE A 131 0.14 -9.95 -9.63
C ILE A 131 0.29 -11.45 -9.89
N HIS A 132 1.48 -12.02 -9.68
CA HIS A 132 1.69 -13.45 -9.86
C HIS A 132 0.96 -14.32 -8.83
N HIS A 133 0.54 -13.76 -7.72
CA HIS A 133 -0.10 -14.50 -6.64
C HIS A 133 -1.52 -14.01 -6.35
N LEU A 134 -2.17 -13.40 -7.32
CA LEU A 134 -3.51 -12.84 -7.13
C LEU A 134 -4.55 -13.91 -6.86
N SER A 135 -5.39 -13.62 -5.89
CA SER A 135 -6.63 -14.37 -5.64
C SER A 135 -7.87 -13.55 -5.97
N CYS A 136 -7.68 -12.35 -6.53
CA CYS A 136 -8.76 -11.43 -6.88
C CYS A 136 -8.35 -10.57 -8.08
N ASP A 137 -9.25 -9.70 -8.51
CA ASP A 137 -8.96 -8.76 -9.60
C ASP A 137 -7.96 -7.69 -9.17
N ALA A 138 -7.21 -7.17 -10.11
CA ALA A 138 -6.27 -6.08 -9.88
C ALA A 138 -6.47 -4.96 -10.88
N LEU A 139 -6.44 -3.73 -10.39
CA LEU A 139 -6.39 -2.53 -11.21
C LEU A 139 -5.03 -1.89 -11.04
N VAL A 140 -4.30 -1.73 -12.13
CA VAL A 140 -3.03 -1.01 -12.14
C VAL A 140 -3.31 0.40 -12.64
N VAL A 141 -3.12 1.38 -11.76
CA VAL A 141 -3.31 2.78 -12.11
C VAL A 141 -2.01 3.34 -12.66
N LYS A 142 -2.05 3.87 -13.87
CA LYS A 142 -0.87 4.46 -14.47
C LYS A 142 -0.50 5.76 -13.76
N ILE A 143 0.73 5.83 -13.31
CA ILE A 143 1.30 7.03 -12.72
C ILE A 143 2.21 7.65 -13.77
N SER A 144 1.94 8.92 -14.11
CA SER A 144 2.79 9.64 -15.06
C SER A 144 4.10 10.05 -14.42
N ASP A 145 5.20 9.89 -15.16
CA ASP A 145 6.49 10.37 -14.74
C ASP A 145 6.43 11.92 -14.73
N PRO A 146 6.99 12.59 -13.71
CA PRO A 146 7.01 14.05 -13.68
C PRO A 146 7.66 14.70 -14.90
N LYS A 147 8.40 13.93 -15.69
CA LYS A 147 9.04 14.42 -16.91
C LYS A 147 8.19 14.27 -18.15
N ASP A 148 7.04 13.65 -18.06
CA ASP A 148 6.16 13.44 -19.21
C ASP A 148 5.18 14.59 -19.40
#